data_6635eaa058b69a78cf500d0c969c9c32
#
_entry.id   6635eaa058b69a78cf500d0c969c9c32
#
_cell.length_a   1.000
_cell.length_b   1.000
_cell.length_c   1.000
_cell.angle_alpha   90.00
_cell.angle_beta   90.00
_cell.angle_gamma   90.00
#
_symmetry.space_group_name_H-M   'P 1'
#
loop_
_entity.id
_entity.type
_entity.pdbx_description
1 polymer ?
#
loop_
_entity_poly.entity_id
_entity_poly.type
_entity_poly.pdbx_seq_one_letter_code
_entity_poly.pdbx_strand_id
1 'polypeptide(L)'
;MSTLRMRFLTLSLATAGLAAMAMAPTLSPQAAVVDAPASTLVTVATNPYPADSVLTGYTQRARWTINVLRDNRPALTACNHGNYEPDSGHSSDSYHYSGNAGDCYAGNTPGQYPGPIDKDQLQRAANFLVANAGPLKVQQVIWNGQIWTWPRRSEGWRTYTGGTGPVGGHYDHVHVSIARPGDGR
;
A
#
# COMPACT_ATOMS: atom_id res chain seq x y z
N MET A 1 -11.63 39.03 88.14
CA MET A 1 -12.77 39.38 87.27
C MET A 1 -12.17 39.76 85.89
N SER A 2 -12.15 38.81 84.95
CA SER A 2 -11.45 38.97 83.69
C SER A 2 -12.47 39.02 82.58
N THR A 3 -12.55 40.11 81.88
CA THR A 3 -13.52 40.36 80.81
C THR A 3 -12.93 39.84 79.49
N LEU A 4 -13.55 38.78 78.95
CA LEU A 4 -13.27 38.16 77.67
C LEU A 4 -13.81 39.01 76.54
N ARG A 5 -12.92 39.60 75.70
CA ARG A 5 -13.31 40.33 74.50
C ARG A 5 -13.38 39.39 73.29
N MET A 6 -14.57 39.18 72.79
CA MET A 6 -14.86 38.39 71.60
C MET A 6 -14.52 39.21 70.37
N ARG A 7 -13.55 38.75 69.56
CA ARG A 7 -13.18 39.37 68.26
C ARG A 7 -13.98 38.61 67.19
N PHE A 8 -14.84 39.33 66.47
CA PHE A 8 -15.49 38.89 65.29
C PHE A 8 -14.50 38.88 64.12
N LEU A 9 -14.31 37.71 63.54
CA LEU A 9 -13.50 37.53 62.33
C LEU A 9 -14.45 37.64 61.13
N THR A 10 -14.32 38.67 60.34
CA THR A 10 -15.05 38.82 59.09
C THR A 10 -14.37 37.97 58.01
N LEU A 11 -15.09 36.96 57.54
CA LEU A 11 -14.67 36.10 56.46
C LEU A 11 -15.01 36.77 55.13
N SER A 12 -14.01 37.26 54.40
CA SER A 12 -14.18 37.73 53.02
C SER A 12 -14.24 36.56 52.08
N LEU A 13 -15.37 36.36 51.41
CA LEU A 13 -15.52 35.43 50.30
C LEU A 13 -14.81 36.01 49.07
N ALA A 14 -13.67 35.42 48.65
CA ALA A 14 -13.08 35.66 47.36
C ALA A 14 -13.78 34.78 46.34
N THR A 15 -14.52 35.39 45.44
CA THR A 15 -15.09 34.68 44.25
C THR A 15 -13.96 34.42 43.26
N ALA A 16 -13.50 33.19 43.18
CA ALA A 16 -12.61 32.74 42.13
C ALA A 16 -13.39 32.61 40.82
N GLY A 17 -13.18 33.53 39.90
CA GLY A 17 -13.69 33.43 38.54
C GLY A 17 -13.02 32.25 37.81
N LEU A 18 -13.79 31.24 37.45
CA LEU A 18 -13.35 30.17 36.58
C LEU A 18 -13.27 30.70 35.14
N ALA A 19 -12.07 31.04 34.70
CA ALA A 19 -11.81 31.30 33.28
C ALA A 19 -11.84 29.94 32.56
N ALA A 20 -12.90 29.65 31.84
CA ALA A 20 -12.99 28.54 30.93
C ALA A 20 -12.03 28.82 29.75
N MET A 21 -10.86 28.22 29.78
CA MET A 21 -10.00 28.13 28.61
C MET A 21 -10.67 27.22 27.59
N ALA A 22 -11.26 27.80 26.54
CA ALA A 22 -11.69 27.08 25.37
C ALA A 22 -10.43 26.51 24.70
N MET A 23 -10.23 25.20 24.81
CA MET A 23 -9.26 24.47 24.00
C MET A 23 -9.72 24.53 22.54
N ALA A 24 -9.03 25.32 21.74
CA ALA A 24 -9.18 25.27 20.29
C ALA A 24 -8.83 23.85 19.83
N PRO A 25 -9.61 23.22 18.91
CA PRO A 25 -9.24 21.95 18.35
C PRO A 25 -7.92 22.12 17.61
N THR A 26 -6.89 21.42 18.06
CA THR A 26 -5.65 21.28 17.31
C THR A 26 -5.98 20.53 16.03
N LEU A 27 -6.09 21.26 14.93
CA LEU A 27 -6.11 20.66 13.59
C LEU A 27 -4.80 19.87 13.44
N SER A 28 -4.89 18.55 13.48
CA SER A 28 -3.79 17.70 13.04
C SER A 28 -3.40 18.14 11.64
N PRO A 29 -2.09 18.30 11.35
CA PRO A 29 -1.66 18.56 9.99
C PRO A 29 -2.08 17.35 9.15
N GLN A 30 -3.19 17.51 8.44
CA GLN A 30 -3.59 16.60 7.40
C GLN A 30 -2.44 16.61 6.40
N ALA A 31 -1.73 15.48 6.29
CA ALA A 31 -0.66 15.35 5.33
C ALA A 31 -1.22 15.83 3.98
N ALA A 32 -0.61 16.90 3.46
CA ALA A 32 -0.97 17.42 2.16
C ALA A 32 -0.91 16.24 1.20
N VAL A 33 -2.06 15.84 0.67
CA VAL A 33 -2.13 15.00 -0.51
C VAL A 33 -1.45 15.84 -1.58
N VAL A 34 -0.15 15.61 -1.78
CA VAL A 34 0.54 16.15 -2.94
C VAL A 34 -0.21 15.56 -4.12
N ASP A 35 -0.98 16.40 -4.81
CA ASP A 35 -1.58 16.08 -6.09
C ASP A 35 -0.46 15.47 -6.94
N ALA A 36 -0.49 14.16 -7.06
CA ALA A 36 0.36 13.49 -8.02
C ALA A 36 0.00 14.12 -9.38
N PRO A 37 0.99 14.60 -10.17
CA PRO A 37 0.71 15.21 -11.46
C PRO A 37 -0.24 14.27 -12.20
N ALA A 38 -1.33 14.81 -12.72
CA ALA A 38 -2.39 14.08 -13.40
C ALA A 38 -1.73 13.03 -14.30
N SER A 39 -1.76 11.77 -13.88
CA SER A 39 -1.25 10.67 -14.68
C SER A 39 -2.05 10.74 -15.97
N THR A 40 -1.39 11.11 -17.06
CA THR A 40 -1.98 10.98 -18.38
C THR A 40 -2.52 9.56 -18.45
N LEU A 41 -3.85 9.42 -18.51
CA LEU A 41 -4.49 8.12 -18.58
C LEU A 41 -3.99 7.44 -19.85
N VAL A 42 -2.97 6.62 -19.72
CA VAL A 42 -2.54 5.77 -20.82
C VAL A 42 -3.65 4.76 -21.04
N THR A 43 -4.31 4.82 -22.19
CA THR A 43 -5.29 3.81 -22.56
C THR A 43 -4.60 2.48 -22.73
N VAL A 44 -4.69 1.63 -21.73
CA VAL A 44 -4.12 0.28 -21.76
C VAL A 44 -5.12 -0.65 -22.43
N ALA A 45 -4.67 -1.41 -23.42
CA ALA A 45 -5.47 -2.46 -24.04
C ALA A 45 -5.92 -3.49 -22.99
N THR A 46 -7.10 -4.08 -23.20
CA THR A 46 -7.56 -5.17 -22.34
C THR A 46 -6.74 -6.43 -22.60
N ASN A 47 -6.33 -7.09 -21.52
CA ASN A 47 -5.59 -8.35 -21.60
C ASN A 47 -6.40 -9.39 -22.40
N PRO A 48 -5.88 -9.87 -23.53
CA PRO A 48 -6.62 -10.75 -24.44
C PRO A 48 -6.61 -12.22 -24.00
N TYR A 49 -5.77 -12.59 -23.03
CA TYR A 49 -5.58 -13.97 -22.63
C TYR A 49 -6.61 -14.41 -21.58
N PRO A 50 -7.16 -15.63 -21.70
CA PRO A 50 -8.01 -16.22 -20.68
C PRO A 50 -7.22 -16.45 -19.39
N ALA A 51 -7.94 -16.67 -18.28
CA ALA A 51 -7.32 -17.17 -17.07
C ALA A 51 -6.86 -18.59 -17.30
N ASP A 52 -5.56 -18.82 -17.20
CA ASP A 52 -4.92 -20.11 -17.37
C ASP A 52 -3.96 -20.39 -16.23
N SER A 53 -3.56 -21.64 -16.09
CA SER A 53 -2.47 -22.06 -15.24
C SER A 53 -1.34 -22.56 -16.12
N VAL A 54 -0.14 -22.41 -15.63
CA VAL A 54 1.06 -22.85 -16.35
C VAL A 54 1.94 -23.66 -15.41
N LEU A 55 2.75 -24.50 -15.99
CA LEU A 55 3.63 -25.38 -15.23
C LEU A 55 5.00 -24.77 -14.95
N THR A 56 5.42 -23.78 -15.74
CA THR A 56 6.70 -23.09 -15.58
C THR A 56 6.64 -21.65 -16.08
N GLY A 57 7.14 -20.72 -15.29
CA GLY A 57 7.17 -19.31 -15.65
C GLY A 57 5.81 -18.62 -15.48
N TYR A 58 5.61 -17.52 -16.13
CA TYR A 58 4.34 -16.81 -16.13
C TYR A 58 3.29 -17.53 -17.00
N THR A 59 2.02 -17.47 -16.58
CA THR A 59 0.89 -17.66 -17.50
C THR A 59 0.96 -16.64 -18.63
N GLN A 60 0.29 -16.92 -19.76
CA GLN A 60 0.24 -15.97 -20.88
C GLN A 60 -0.37 -14.64 -20.42
N ARG A 61 -1.45 -14.71 -19.64
CA ARG A 61 -2.11 -13.53 -19.06
C ARG A 61 -1.15 -12.71 -18.19
N ALA A 62 -0.44 -13.35 -17.26
CA ALA A 62 0.49 -12.66 -16.37
C ALA A 62 1.67 -12.06 -17.15
N ARG A 63 2.24 -12.81 -18.08
CA ARG A 63 3.34 -12.35 -18.95
C ARG A 63 2.96 -11.10 -19.73
N TRP A 64 1.77 -11.09 -20.33
CA TRP A 64 1.29 -9.94 -21.07
C TRP A 64 1.13 -8.71 -20.17
N THR A 65 0.52 -8.86 -19.00
CA THR A 65 0.36 -7.76 -18.03
C THR A 65 1.72 -7.21 -17.57
N ILE A 66 2.68 -8.10 -17.26
CA ILE A 66 4.03 -7.69 -16.86
C ILE A 66 4.75 -6.95 -18.00
N ASN A 67 4.61 -7.40 -19.25
CA ASN A 67 5.19 -6.69 -20.39
C ASN A 67 4.58 -5.30 -20.55
N VAL A 68 3.26 -5.17 -20.50
CA VAL A 68 2.60 -3.86 -20.54
C VAL A 68 3.06 -2.95 -19.40
N LEU A 69 3.23 -3.49 -18.18
CA LEU A 69 3.78 -2.73 -17.07
C LEU A 69 5.19 -2.22 -17.39
N ARG A 70 6.09 -3.09 -17.85
CA ARG A 70 7.47 -2.74 -18.16
C ARG A 70 7.58 -1.73 -19.30
N ASP A 71 6.78 -1.88 -20.36
CA ASP A 71 6.75 -0.94 -21.49
C ASP A 71 6.32 0.46 -21.05
N ASN A 72 5.44 0.57 -20.09
CA ASN A 72 4.97 1.84 -19.53
C ASN A 72 5.80 2.33 -18.32
N ARG A 73 6.68 1.50 -17.78
CA ARG A 73 7.54 1.78 -16.62
C ARG A 73 8.95 1.25 -16.88
N PRO A 74 9.71 1.86 -17.83
CA PRO A 74 11.02 1.36 -18.27
C PRO A 74 12.09 1.41 -17.18
N ALA A 75 11.87 2.14 -16.09
CA ALA A 75 12.74 2.12 -14.91
C ALA A 75 12.69 0.81 -14.12
N LEU A 76 11.70 -0.06 -14.38
CA LEU A 76 11.69 -1.39 -13.79
C LEU A 76 12.74 -2.26 -14.46
N THR A 77 13.76 -2.66 -13.70
CA THR A 77 14.91 -3.43 -14.21
C THR A 77 14.61 -4.92 -14.32
N ALA A 78 13.77 -5.44 -13.43
CA ALA A 78 13.36 -6.84 -13.41
C ALA A 78 11.93 -6.98 -12.89
N CYS A 79 11.22 -8.00 -13.39
CA CYS A 79 9.98 -8.50 -12.80
C CYS A 79 10.10 -10.02 -12.77
N ASN A 80 10.30 -10.58 -11.60
CA ASN A 80 10.52 -12.01 -11.41
C ASN A 80 9.18 -12.69 -11.10
N HIS A 81 8.97 -13.87 -11.70
CA HIS A 81 7.77 -14.66 -11.40
C HIS A 81 7.84 -15.42 -10.06
N GLY A 82 9.01 -15.36 -9.39
CA GLY A 82 9.26 -16.14 -8.17
C GLY A 82 9.50 -17.62 -8.43
N ASN A 83 9.65 -18.38 -7.36
CA ASN A 83 9.76 -19.82 -7.43
C ASN A 83 8.37 -20.46 -7.36
N TYR A 84 8.16 -21.50 -8.15
CA TYR A 84 6.91 -22.29 -8.16
C TYR A 84 6.87 -23.38 -7.10
N GLU A 85 7.98 -23.57 -6.40
CA GLU A 85 8.07 -24.59 -5.37
C GLU A 85 7.25 -24.17 -4.15
N PRO A 86 6.40 -25.03 -3.60
CA PRO A 86 5.58 -24.75 -2.44
C PRO A 86 6.36 -24.28 -1.20
N ASP A 87 7.65 -24.61 -1.13
CA ASP A 87 8.53 -24.32 0.01
C ASP A 87 9.34 -23.02 -0.14
N SER A 88 9.03 -22.18 -1.13
CA SER A 88 9.80 -20.96 -1.42
C SER A 88 9.52 -19.77 -0.48
N GLY A 89 8.85 -19.99 0.64
CA GLY A 89 8.57 -18.95 1.65
C GLY A 89 7.32 -18.11 1.41
N HIS A 90 6.55 -18.41 0.37
CA HIS A 90 5.24 -17.82 0.13
C HIS A 90 4.13 -18.58 0.88
N SER A 91 2.97 -17.96 1.09
CA SER A 91 1.78 -18.65 1.59
C SER A 91 1.31 -19.72 0.61
N SER A 92 0.66 -20.76 1.11
CA SER A 92 0.23 -21.93 0.31
C SER A 92 -0.70 -21.60 -0.87
N ASP A 93 -1.38 -20.44 -0.81
CA ASP A 93 -2.30 -19.94 -1.83
C ASP A 93 -1.68 -18.86 -2.74
N SER A 94 -0.36 -18.70 -2.67
CA SER A 94 0.36 -17.69 -3.42
C SER A 94 0.13 -17.81 -4.93
N TYR A 95 -0.09 -16.68 -5.57
CA TYR A 95 -0.23 -16.54 -7.02
C TYR A 95 1.08 -16.86 -7.76
N HIS A 96 2.23 -16.82 -7.09
CA HIS A 96 3.50 -17.24 -7.67
C HIS A 96 3.48 -18.72 -8.07
N TYR A 97 2.89 -19.59 -7.25
CA TYR A 97 2.83 -21.05 -7.53
C TYR A 97 2.04 -21.40 -8.78
N SER A 98 1.13 -20.56 -9.19
CA SER A 98 0.34 -20.74 -10.41
C SER A 98 0.82 -19.89 -11.60
N GLY A 99 1.98 -19.24 -11.50
CA GLY A 99 2.51 -18.39 -12.55
C GLY A 99 1.72 -17.09 -12.78
N ASN A 100 0.89 -16.71 -11.82
CA ASN A 100 0.02 -15.52 -11.91
C ASN A 100 0.49 -14.36 -11.04
N ALA A 101 1.74 -14.35 -10.59
CA ALA A 101 2.31 -13.21 -9.86
C ALA A 101 3.72 -12.88 -10.32
N GLY A 102 4.12 -11.62 -10.09
CA GLY A 102 5.46 -11.15 -10.33
C GLY A 102 5.89 -10.10 -9.32
N ASP A 103 7.18 -10.14 -8.98
CA ASP A 103 7.85 -9.19 -8.12
C ASP A 103 8.75 -8.27 -8.97
N CYS A 104 8.41 -6.99 -9.00
CA CYS A 104 9.04 -6.00 -9.86
C CYS A 104 9.95 -5.04 -9.07
N TYR A 105 11.19 -4.87 -9.53
CA TYR A 105 12.25 -4.05 -8.93
C TYR A 105 12.63 -2.89 -9.85
N ALA A 106 13.12 -1.80 -9.27
CA ALA A 106 13.52 -0.57 -9.98
C ALA A 106 15.03 -0.28 -9.89
N GLY A 107 15.87 -1.30 -9.94
CA GLY A 107 17.33 -1.14 -9.86
C GLY A 107 17.90 -1.25 -8.44
N ASN A 108 17.05 -1.21 -7.42
CA ASN A 108 17.45 -1.45 -6.05
C ASN A 108 17.89 -2.91 -5.82
N THR A 109 18.69 -3.13 -4.79
CA THR A 109 19.10 -4.47 -4.38
C THR A 109 17.95 -5.20 -3.68
N PRO A 110 17.53 -6.39 -4.16
CA PRO A 110 16.55 -7.21 -3.46
C PRO A 110 16.96 -7.47 -2.00
N GLY A 111 15.99 -7.40 -1.09
CA GLY A 111 16.22 -7.56 0.35
C GLY A 111 16.66 -6.29 1.08
N GLN A 112 16.81 -5.16 0.39
CA GLN A 112 17.16 -3.88 0.99
C GLN A 112 16.09 -2.82 0.71
N TYR A 113 15.92 -1.87 1.63
CA TYR A 113 15.04 -0.73 1.40
C TYR A 113 15.56 0.10 0.22
N PRO A 114 14.70 0.47 -0.75
CA PRO A 114 15.11 1.24 -1.92
C PRO A 114 15.46 2.67 -1.54
N GLY A 115 16.40 3.26 -2.27
CA GLY A 115 16.67 4.68 -2.21
C GLY A 115 15.48 5.51 -2.74
N PRO A 116 15.51 6.85 -2.56
CA PRO A 116 14.36 7.70 -2.90
C PRO A 116 13.93 7.59 -4.38
N ILE A 117 14.90 7.46 -5.30
CA ILE A 117 14.62 7.35 -6.74
C ILE A 117 13.90 6.04 -7.06
N ASP A 118 14.44 4.90 -6.60
CA ASP A 118 13.85 3.60 -6.86
C ASP A 118 12.49 3.47 -6.19
N LYS A 119 12.36 4.03 -4.98
CA LYS A 119 11.08 4.08 -4.28
C LYS A 119 10.01 4.83 -5.06
N ASP A 120 10.34 5.98 -5.67
CA ASP A 120 9.41 6.73 -6.53
C ASP A 120 9.03 5.92 -7.77
N GLN A 121 9.98 5.24 -8.42
CA GLN A 121 9.70 4.39 -9.58
C GLN A 121 8.78 3.22 -9.23
N LEU A 122 9.02 2.56 -8.11
CA LEU A 122 8.16 1.48 -7.61
C LEU A 122 6.76 2.00 -7.25
N GLN A 123 6.66 3.18 -6.63
CA GLN A 123 5.37 3.81 -6.36
C GLN A 123 4.58 4.11 -7.65
N ARG A 124 5.25 4.61 -8.70
CA ARG A 124 4.64 4.84 -10.02
C ARG A 124 4.17 3.54 -10.67
N ALA A 125 4.93 2.45 -10.50
CA ALA A 125 4.54 1.13 -10.99
C ALA A 125 3.29 0.61 -10.26
N ALA A 126 3.26 0.70 -8.94
CA ALA A 126 2.10 0.31 -8.13
C ALA A 126 0.84 1.12 -8.50
N ASN A 127 0.97 2.44 -8.65
CA ASN A 127 -0.13 3.31 -9.06
C ASN A 127 -0.64 2.97 -10.47
N PHE A 128 0.27 2.69 -11.42
CA PHE A 128 -0.09 2.28 -12.78
C PHE A 128 -0.90 0.98 -12.78
N LEU A 129 -0.48 -0.02 -12.00
CA LEU A 129 -1.18 -1.30 -11.89
C LEU A 129 -2.59 -1.12 -11.32
N VAL A 130 -2.73 -0.34 -10.26
CA VAL A 130 -4.04 -0.08 -9.64
C VAL A 130 -4.96 0.71 -10.58
N ALA A 131 -4.45 1.76 -11.23
CA ALA A 131 -5.22 2.57 -12.16
C ALA A 131 -5.72 1.77 -13.38
N ASN A 132 -4.96 0.76 -13.80
CA ASN A 132 -5.27 -0.09 -14.96
C ASN A 132 -5.70 -1.51 -14.57
N ALA A 133 -6.09 -1.73 -13.32
CA ALA A 133 -6.36 -3.07 -12.81
C ALA A 133 -7.46 -3.84 -13.58
N GLY A 134 -8.47 -3.13 -14.09
CA GLY A 134 -9.52 -3.72 -14.92
C GLY A 134 -8.98 -4.36 -16.20
N PRO A 135 -8.46 -3.57 -17.14
CA PRO A 135 -7.89 -4.07 -18.39
C PRO A 135 -6.73 -5.03 -18.19
N LEU A 136 -5.84 -4.79 -17.25
CA LEU A 136 -4.68 -5.63 -16.98
C LEU A 136 -5.01 -6.93 -16.21
N LYS A 137 -6.25 -7.11 -15.77
CA LYS A 137 -6.66 -8.26 -14.94
C LYS A 137 -5.88 -8.38 -13.62
N VAL A 138 -5.46 -7.25 -13.06
CA VAL A 138 -4.75 -7.22 -11.76
C VAL A 138 -5.70 -7.58 -10.64
N GLN A 139 -5.36 -8.60 -9.89
CA GLN A 139 -6.13 -9.08 -8.74
C GLN A 139 -5.66 -8.45 -7.42
N GLN A 140 -4.36 -8.24 -7.31
CA GLN A 140 -3.74 -7.71 -6.09
C GLN A 140 -2.46 -6.94 -6.43
N VAL A 141 -2.18 -5.90 -5.68
CA VAL A 141 -0.88 -5.21 -5.64
C VAL A 141 -0.47 -5.06 -4.19
N ILE A 142 0.78 -5.42 -3.87
CA ILE A 142 1.38 -5.16 -2.55
C ILE A 142 2.62 -4.30 -2.77
N TRP A 143 2.70 -3.20 -2.03
CA TRP A 143 3.82 -2.27 -2.10
C TRP A 143 3.94 -1.43 -0.83
N ASN A 144 5.15 -1.24 -0.35
CA ASN A 144 5.49 -0.33 0.74
C ASN A 144 4.62 -0.56 1.99
N GLY A 145 4.43 -1.81 2.40
CA GLY A 145 3.64 -2.19 3.56
C GLY A 145 2.13 -2.01 3.38
N GLN A 146 1.66 -1.85 2.14
CA GLN A 146 0.25 -1.68 1.82
C GLN A 146 -0.20 -2.71 0.79
N ILE A 147 -1.48 -3.04 0.81
CA ILE A 147 -2.14 -3.96 -0.11
C ILE A 147 -3.38 -3.33 -0.74
N TRP A 148 -3.51 -3.50 -2.04
CA TRP A 148 -4.72 -3.22 -2.79
C TRP A 148 -5.21 -4.51 -3.45
N THR A 149 -6.54 -4.75 -3.46
CA THR A 149 -7.11 -5.94 -4.09
C THR A 149 -8.36 -5.58 -4.89
N TRP A 150 -8.57 -6.26 -6.01
CA TRP A 150 -9.73 -6.03 -6.86
C TRP A 150 -11.08 -6.22 -6.14
N PRO A 151 -11.31 -7.28 -5.35
CA PRO A 151 -12.58 -7.45 -4.64
C PRO A 151 -12.89 -6.31 -3.66
N ARG A 152 -11.86 -5.68 -3.10
CA ARG A 152 -11.99 -4.59 -2.14
C ARG A 152 -11.46 -3.25 -2.69
N ARG A 153 -11.51 -3.05 -4.01
CA ARG A 153 -10.96 -1.87 -4.70
C ARG A 153 -11.56 -0.53 -4.25
N SER A 154 -12.81 -0.54 -3.80
CA SER A 154 -13.47 0.66 -3.27
C SER A 154 -12.88 1.14 -1.94
N GLU A 155 -12.16 0.28 -1.22
CA GLU A 155 -11.50 0.64 0.03
C GLU A 155 -10.11 1.28 -0.18
N GLY A 156 -9.60 1.23 -1.42
CA GLY A 156 -8.25 1.73 -1.73
C GLY A 156 -7.14 0.87 -1.13
N TRP A 157 -6.02 1.51 -0.83
CA TRP A 157 -4.87 0.89 -0.17
C TRP A 157 -5.14 0.65 1.32
N ARG A 158 -4.74 -0.50 1.81
CA ARG A 158 -4.90 -0.92 3.20
C ARG A 158 -3.56 -1.39 3.75
N THR A 159 -3.38 -1.37 5.06
CA THR A 159 -2.17 -1.93 5.69
C THR A 159 -2.01 -3.41 5.33
N TYR A 160 -0.82 -3.77 4.88
CA TYR A 160 -0.43 -5.16 4.66
C TYR A 160 0.17 -5.75 5.94
N THR A 161 -0.33 -6.91 6.35
CA THR A 161 0.06 -7.58 7.60
C THR A 161 0.66 -8.96 7.35
N GLY A 162 0.91 -9.34 6.09
CA GLY A 162 1.37 -10.68 5.71
C GLY A 162 2.87 -10.91 5.89
N GLY A 163 3.65 -9.86 6.21
CA GLY A 163 5.08 -9.99 6.45
C GLY A 163 5.72 -8.70 6.91
N THR A 164 7.00 -8.76 7.27
CA THR A 164 7.79 -7.64 7.78
C THR A 164 9.15 -7.53 7.07
N GLY A 165 9.85 -6.43 7.31
CA GLY A 165 11.14 -6.15 6.67
C GLY A 165 11.05 -5.85 5.18
N PRO A 166 12.18 -5.65 4.49
CA PRO A 166 12.19 -5.22 3.10
C PRO A 166 11.42 -6.17 2.18
N VAL A 167 11.68 -7.46 2.26
CA VAL A 167 11.05 -8.49 1.41
C VAL A 167 9.63 -8.79 1.88
N GLY A 168 9.45 -9.25 3.13
CA GLY A 168 8.14 -9.67 3.62
C GLY A 168 7.12 -8.55 3.71
N GLY A 169 7.56 -7.30 3.94
CA GLY A 169 6.70 -6.11 3.94
C GLY A 169 6.57 -5.46 2.56
N HIS A 170 7.18 -6.02 1.51
CA HIS A 170 7.15 -5.51 0.13
C HIS A 170 7.61 -4.04 0.05
N TYR A 171 8.74 -3.72 0.73
CA TYR A 171 9.34 -2.39 0.67
C TYR A 171 10.38 -2.29 -0.44
N ASP A 172 10.96 -3.40 -0.90
CA ASP A 172 12.01 -3.46 -1.91
C ASP A 172 11.50 -3.79 -3.32
N HIS A 173 10.23 -4.20 -3.46
CA HIS A 173 9.63 -4.54 -4.74
C HIS A 173 8.13 -4.28 -4.76
N VAL A 174 7.56 -4.16 -5.95
CA VAL A 174 6.11 -4.20 -6.16
C VAL A 174 5.71 -5.63 -6.51
N HIS A 175 4.92 -6.25 -5.63
CA HIS A 175 4.26 -7.51 -5.93
C HIS A 175 2.97 -7.25 -6.70
N VAL A 176 2.74 -7.98 -7.77
CA VAL A 176 1.47 -7.96 -8.51
C VAL A 176 0.95 -9.36 -8.75
N SER A 177 -0.30 -9.60 -8.36
CA SER A 177 -1.04 -10.81 -8.70
C SER A 177 -2.03 -10.52 -9.83
N ILE A 178 -2.08 -11.44 -10.80
CA ILE A 178 -2.97 -11.39 -11.96
C ILE A 178 -4.05 -12.42 -11.77
N ALA A 179 -5.29 -12.11 -12.14
CA ALA A 179 -6.43 -12.99 -11.93
C ALA A 179 -6.22 -14.36 -12.57
N ARG A 180 -6.39 -15.40 -11.77
CA ARG A 180 -6.29 -16.82 -12.13
C ARG A 180 -7.68 -17.46 -12.29
N PRO A 181 -7.77 -18.71 -12.77
CA PRO A 181 -9.02 -19.45 -12.76
C PRO A 181 -9.66 -19.45 -11.37
N GLY A 182 -10.94 -19.13 -11.29
CA GLY A 182 -11.69 -19.04 -10.04
C GLY A 182 -11.80 -17.63 -9.42
N ASP A 183 -11.01 -16.66 -9.87
CA ASP A 183 -11.09 -15.26 -9.35
C ASP A 183 -12.27 -14.46 -9.92
N GLY A 184 -13.08 -15.06 -10.82
CA GLY A 184 -14.28 -14.41 -11.40
C GLY A 184 -13.99 -13.27 -12.37
N ARG A 185 -12.82 -13.28 -13.07
CA ARG A 185 -12.35 -12.17 -13.94
C ARG A 185 -11.79 -12.62 -15.26
#